data_5258cacc9cc6dfc3295858b76e85aac9
#
_entry.id   5258cacc9cc6dfc3295858b76e85aac9
#
_cell.length_a   1.000
_cell.length_b   1.000
_cell.length_c   1.000
_cell.angle_alpha   90.00
_cell.angle_beta   90.00
_cell.angle_gamma   90.00
#
_symmetry.space_group_name_H-M   'P 1'
#
loop_
_entity.id
_entity.type
_entity.pdbx_description
1 polymer ?
#
loop_
_entity_poly.entity_id
_entity_poly.type
_entity_poly.pdbx_seq_one_letter_code
_entity_poly.pdbx_strand_id
1 'polypeptide(L)'
;TLVLTPTHLSNLDSPLIGYALHKAGLPPCIYGAGLNLFSNPAMSFFMSRLGAYTVDRRKKLRLYKDVLKDYSTEAIGRGAHSLFFPGGTRSRSGRLETDLKKGLLGTAITAWQDSLASERANPEVLVVPCTLSFALVLEAETLIEDALAAEGKSRYIISDDEFSEARTVASFARRVLNLDASTYVRFGRPLDLMGNPVDDLSL
;
A
#
# COMPACT_ATOMS: atom_id res chain seq x y z
N THR A 1 -10.24 -13.33 -4.66
CA THR A 1 -9.06 -12.43 -4.59
C THR A 1 -9.35 -11.27 -3.65
N LEU A 2 -8.37 -10.85 -2.81
CA LEU A 2 -8.54 -9.74 -1.87
C LEU A 2 -7.83 -8.49 -2.40
N VAL A 3 -8.51 -7.34 -2.26
CA VAL A 3 -7.94 -6.01 -2.51
C VAL A 3 -7.97 -5.24 -1.20
N LEU A 4 -6.81 -5.11 -0.56
CA LEU A 4 -6.66 -4.40 0.72
C LEU A 4 -6.50 -2.91 0.48
N THR A 5 -7.27 -2.09 1.21
CA THR A 5 -7.26 -0.63 1.09
C THR A 5 -6.94 0.03 2.44
N PRO A 6 -5.68 -0.03 2.88
CA PRO A 6 -5.29 0.53 4.16
C PRO A 6 -5.16 2.06 4.14
N THR A 7 -5.30 2.67 5.32
CA THR A 7 -4.76 4.00 5.58
C THR A 7 -3.23 3.97 5.49
N HIS A 8 -2.62 5.08 5.08
CA HIS A 8 -1.16 5.16 4.94
C HIS A 8 -0.58 6.17 5.92
N LEU A 9 0.10 5.68 6.94
CA LEU A 9 0.67 6.49 8.02
C LEU A 9 2.20 6.37 8.10
N SER A 10 2.74 5.18 7.81
CA SER A 10 4.15 4.87 7.97
C SER A 10 4.69 4.03 6.81
N ASN A 11 6.00 4.06 6.60
CA ASN A 11 6.67 3.12 5.69
C ASN A 11 6.58 1.66 6.18
N LEU A 12 6.22 1.44 7.45
CA LEU A 12 5.98 0.12 8.02
C LEU A 12 4.61 -0.47 7.67
N ASP A 13 3.70 0.29 7.09
CA ASP A 13 2.33 -0.18 6.84
C ASP A 13 2.30 -1.45 5.99
N SER A 14 3.03 -1.46 4.85
CA SER A 14 3.07 -2.65 3.97
C SER A 14 3.73 -3.87 4.63
N PRO A 15 4.90 -3.76 5.30
CA PRO A 15 5.50 -4.87 6.04
C PRO A 15 4.59 -5.41 7.16
N LEU A 16 3.91 -4.54 7.90
CA LEU A 16 3.03 -4.95 8.99
C LEU A 16 1.78 -5.67 8.49
N ILE A 17 1.18 -5.20 7.41
CA ILE A 17 0.07 -5.90 6.75
C ILE A 17 0.54 -7.25 6.22
N GLY A 18 1.70 -7.31 5.56
CA GLY A 18 2.28 -8.57 5.09
C GLY A 18 2.51 -9.57 6.23
N TYR A 19 3.01 -9.09 7.37
CA TYR A 19 3.16 -9.91 8.57
C TYR A 19 1.83 -10.39 9.16
N ALA A 20 0.82 -9.51 9.20
CA ALA A 20 -0.51 -9.88 9.67
C ALA A 20 -1.17 -10.94 8.77
N LEU A 21 -1.06 -10.80 7.45
CA LEU A 21 -1.51 -11.81 6.49
C LEU A 21 -0.80 -13.14 6.66
N HIS A 22 0.52 -13.12 6.82
CA HIS A 22 1.31 -14.32 7.10
C HIS A 22 0.83 -15.04 8.37
N LYS A 23 0.56 -14.28 9.44
CA LYS A 23 -0.01 -14.84 10.69
C LYS A 23 -1.42 -15.42 10.49
N ALA A 24 -2.19 -14.89 9.56
CA ALA A 24 -3.51 -15.41 9.19
C ALA A 24 -3.44 -16.58 8.19
N GLY A 25 -2.25 -17.03 7.79
CA GLY A 25 -2.08 -18.11 6.81
C GLY A 25 -2.39 -17.68 5.37
N LEU A 26 -2.46 -16.37 5.10
CA LEU A 26 -2.73 -15.82 3.77
C LEU A 26 -1.44 -15.46 3.03
N PRO A 27 -1.43 -15.57 1.70
CA PRO A 27 -0.29 -15.15 0.90
C PRO A 27 -0.09 -13.62 0.96
N PRO A 28 1.13 -13.13 0.69
CA PRO A 28 1.40 -11.69 0.66
C PRO A 28 0.67 -11.02 -0.50
N CYS A 29 0.35 -9.74 -0.33
CA CYS A 29 -0.20 -8.91 -1.40
C CYS A 29 0.88 -8.39 -2.32
N ILE A 30 0.52 -8.17 -3.60
CA ILE A 30 1.29 -7.30 -4.49
C ILE A 30 0.94 -5.83 -4.22
N TYR A 31 1.90 -4.94 -4.34
CA TYR A 31 1.67 -3.50 -4.17
C TYR A 31 2.68 -2.63 -4.92
N GLY A 32 2.23 -1.45 -5.33
CA GLY A 32 3.09 -0.47 -5.99
C GLY A 32 3.96 0.29 -4.99
N ALA A 33 5.27 0.26 -5.20
CA ALA A 33 6.23 1.00 -4.39
C ALA A 33 7.03 2.00 -5.23
N GLY A 34 7.34 3.15 -4.66
CA GLY A 34 8.08 4.20 -5.37
C GLY A 34 9.47 3.74 -5.83
N LEU A 35 9.88 4.16 -7.03
CA LEU A 35 11.18 3.79 -7.61
C LEU A 35 12.36 4.12 -6.68
N ASN A 36 12.27 5.19 -5.91
CA ASN A 36 13.27 5.60 -4.93
C ASN A 36 13.59 4.50 -3.89
N LEU A 37 12.61 3.69 -3.48
CA LEU A 37 12.82 2.59 -2.54
C LEU A 37 13.66 1.45 -3.13
N PHE A 38 13.76 1.36 -4.45
CA PHE A 38 14.56 0.35 -5.14
C PHE A 38 15.99 0.82 -5.46
N SER A 39 16.34 2.07 -5.16
CA SER A 39 17.70 2.59 -5.37
C SER A 39 18.72 1.95 -4.42
N ASN A 40 18.30 1.56 -3.22
CA ASN A 40 19.12 0.82 -2.28
C ASN A 40 19.07 -0.69 -2.58
N PRO A 41 20.21 -1.37 -2.85
CA PRO A 41 20.22 -2.80 -3.21
C PRO A 41 19.60 -3.72 -2.17
N ALA A 42 19.79 -3.45 -0.87
CA ALA A 42 19.21 -4.24 0.20
C ALA A 42 17.69 -4.08 0.23
N MET A 43 17.18 -2.84 0.15
CA MET A 43 15.76 -2.58 0.06
C MET A 43 15.14 -3.18 -1.19
N SER A 44 15.79 -3.03 -2.35
CA SER A 44 15.36 -3.63 -3.61
C SER A 44 15.23 -5.16 -3.51
N PHE A 45 16.19 -5.81 -2.86
CA PHE A 45 16.17 -7.25 -2.63
C PHE A 45 14.94 -7.70 -1.83
N PHE A 46 14.64 -7.02 -0.73
CA PHE A 46 13.48 -7.36 0.11
C PHE A 46 12.16 -6.96 -0.54
N MET A 47 12.05 -5.73 -1.05
CA MET A 47 10.82 -5.21 -1.64
C MET A 47 10.32 -6.07 -2.78
N SER A 48 11.22 -6.47 -3.70
CA SER A 48 10.86 -7.32 -4.84
C SER A 48 10.35 -8.71 -4.41
N ARG A 49 10.82 -9.24 -3.27
CA ARG A 49 10.40 -10.54 -2.75
C ARG A 49 9.16 -10.48 -1.88
N LEU A 50 8.82 -9.29 -1.39
CA LEU A 50 7.62 -9.03 -0.59
C LEU A 50 6.42 -8.57 -1.44
N GLY A 51 6.47 -8.76 -2.76
CA GLY A 51 5.37 -8.44 -3.66
C GLY A 51 5.35 -7.00 -4.18
N ALA A 52 6.37 -6.19 -3.89
CA ALA A 52 6.43 -4.83 -4.39
C ALA A 52 6.80 -4.78 -5.88
N TYR A 53 6.02 -4.05 -6.68
CA TYR A 53 6.38 -3.66 -8.03
C TYR A 53 6.70 -2.17 -8.10
N THR A 54 7.57 -1.80 -9.02
CA THR A 54 8.13 -0.46 -9.11
C THR A 54 7.16 0.53 -9.76
N VAL A 55 6.95 1.68 -9.12
CA VAL A 55 6.16 2.79 -9.66
C VAL A 55 7.01 4.05 -9.73
N ASP A 56 7.24 4.55 -10.95
CA ASP A 56 7.87 5.86 -11.15
C ASP A 56 6.81 6.96 -11.22
N ARG A 57 6.62 7.67 -10.12
CA ARG A 57 5.61 8.75 -9.99
C ARG A 57 5.91 9.97 -10.89
N ARG A 58 7.14 10.10 -11.41
CA ARG A 58 7.54 11.19 -12.32
C ARG A 58 7.03 10.96 -13.73
N LYS A 59 6.77 9.70 -14.11
CA LYS A 59 6.23 9.36 -15.41
C LYS A 59 4.74 9.67 -15.48
N LYS A 60 4.41 10.73 -16.24
CA LYS A 60 3.02 11.19 -16.44
C LYS A 60 2.39 10.69 -17.74
N LEU A 61 3.15 9.98 -18.58
CA LEU A 61 2.68 9.44 -19.85
C LEU A 61 1.48 8.50 -19.64
N ARG A 62 0.45 8.66 -20.47
CA ARG A 62 -0.76 7.83 -20.44
C ARG A 62 -0.42 6.36 -20.57
N LEU A 63 0.39 6.01 -21.57
CA LEU A 63 0.81 4.62 -21.81
C LEU A 63 1.42 3.96 -20.55
N TYR A 64 2.27 4.69 -19.83
CA TYR A 64 2.85 4.15 -18.59
C TYR A 64 1.80 3.84 -17.52
N LYS A 65 0.80 4.74 -17.37
CA LYS A 65 -0.30 4.55 -16.44
C LYS A 65 -1.21 3.40 -16.84
N ASP A 66 -1.42 3.23 -18.14
CA ASP A 66 -2.24 2.15 -18.70
C ASP A 66 -1.53 0.80 -18.45
N VAL A 67 -0.23 0.68 -18.73
CA VAL A 67 0.57 -0.52 -18.40
C VAL A 67 0.53 -0.87 -16.91
N LEU A 68 0.60 0.11 -16.01
CA LEU A 68 0.47 -0.15 -14.56
C LEU A 68 -0.91 -0.69 -14.19
N LYS A 69 -1.96 -0.18 -14.83
CA LYS A 69 -3.32 -0.68 -14.61
C LYS A 69 -3.49 -2.09 -15.17
N ASP A 70 -3.02 -2.33 -16.39
CA ASP A 70 -3.08 -3.64 -17.03
C ASP A 70 -2.34 -4.69 -16.20
N TYR A 71 -1.15 -4.34 -15.67
CA TYR A 71 -0.41 -5.21 -14.76
C TYR A 71 -1.22 -5.54 -13.50
N SER A 72 -1.83 -4.53 -12.87
CA SER A 72 -2.66 -4.73 -11.67
C SER A 72 -3.90 -5.57 -11.97
N THR A 73 -4.59 -5.30 -13.10
CA THR A 73 -5.76 -6.06 -13.57
C THR A 73 -5.41 -7.53 -13.77
N GLU A 74 -4.33 -7.80 -14.50
CA GLU A 74 -3.90 -9.16 -14.80
C GLU A 74 -3.49 -9.93 -13.53
N ALA A 75 -2.76 -9.28 -12.62
CA ALA A 75 -2.36 -9.89 -11.37
C ALA A 75 -3.57 -10.25 -10.48
N ILE A 76 -4.53 -9.33 -10.33
CA ILE A 76 -5.79 -9.59 -9.59
C ILE A 76 -6.58 -10.70 -10.27
N GLY A 77 -6.70 -10.65 -11.58
CA GLY A 77 -7.38 -11.67 -12.37
C GLY A 77 -6.75 -13.06 -12.26
N ARG A 78 -5.45 -13.16 -11.98
CA ARG A 78 -4.74 -14.42 -11.69
C ARG A 78 -4.83 -14.86 -10.23
N GLY A 79 -5.57 -14.14 -9.39
CA GLY A 79 -5.77 -14.47 -7.98
C GLY A 79 -4.74 -13.86 -7.02
N ALA A 80 -3.82 -13.02 -7.49
CA ALA A 80 -2.90 -12.33 -6.61
C ALA A 80 -3.64 -11.30 -5.75
N HIS A 81 -3.49 -11.40 -4.43
CA HIS A 81 -4.01 -10.38 -3.52
C HIS A 81 -3.29 -9.05 -3.77
N SER A 82 -4.03 -7.96 -3.77
CA SER A 82 -3.49 -6.63 -4.04
C SER A 82 -3.66 -5.72 -2.83
N LEU A 83 -2.69 -4.84 -2.62
CA LEU A 83 -2.74 -3.80 -1.60
C LEU A 83 -2.42 -2.46 -2.27
N PHE A 84 -3.23 -1.47 -2.04
CA PHE A 84 -2.91 -0.10 -2.43
C PHE A 84 -3.43 0.90 -1.41
N PHE A 85 -2.74 2.02 -1.31
CA PHE A 85 -3.10 3.11 -0.40
C PHE A 85 -3.96 4.14 -1.14
N PRO A 86 -5.26 4.26 -0.81
CA PRO A 86 -6.16 5.16 -1.53
C PRO A 86 -5.76 6.62 -1.50
N GLY A 87 -5.15 7.10 -0.41
CA GLY A 87 -4.60 8.46 -0.30
C GLY A 87 -3.39 8.71 -1.20
N GLY A 88 -2.71 7.67 -1.62
CA GLY A 88 -1.57 7.71 -2.53
C GLY A 88 -0.25 8.21 -1.92
N THR A 89 -0.30 8.88 -0.78
CA THR A 89 0.86 9.33 0.01
C THR A 89 0.58 9.09 1.49
N ARG A 90 1.63 9.07 2.32
CA ARG A 90 1.46 9.00 3.77
C ARG A 90 0.67 10.20 4.31
N SER A 91 -0.25 9.95 5.23
CA SER A 91 -0.98 11.01 5.94
C SER A 91 -0.01 11.75 6.85
N ARG A 92 0.07 13.07 6.68
CA ARG A 92 0.97 13.94 7.46
C ARG A 92 0.31 14.49 8.72
N SER A 93 -1.01 14.48 8.76
CA SER A 93 -1.79 15.10 9.83
C SER A 93 -2.63 14.11 10.65
N GLY A 94 -2.61 12.83 10.28
CA GLY A 94 -3.50 11.82 10.86
C GLY A 94 -5.00 12.04 10.55
N ARG A 95 -5.32 13.02 9.71
CA ARG A 95 -6.71 13.27 9.29
C ARG A 95 -7.19 12.20 8.31
N LEU A 96 -8.50 12.03 8.24
CA LEU A 96 -9.12 11.19 7.21
C LEU A 96 -8.79 11.72 5.82
N GLU A 97 -8.45 10.81 4.94
CA GLU A 97 -8.18 11.12 3.53
C GLU A 97 -9.47 11.46 2.82
N THR A 98 -9.55 12.67 2.25
CA THR A 98 -10.71 13.15 1.48
C THR A 98 -10.52 12.96 -0.02
N ASP A 99 -9.29 12.94 -0.48
CA ASP A 99 -8.90 12.84 -1.89
C ASP A 99 -8.40 11.42 -2.23
N LEU A 100 -9.34 10.52 -2.52
CA LEU A 100 -9.02 9.13 -2.80
C LEU A 100 -8.63 8.92 -4.27
N LYS A 101 -7.47 8.29 -4.51
CA LYS A 101 -6.98 7.91 -5.83
C LYS A 101 -7.53 6.54 -6.23
N LYS A 102 -8.66 6.55 -6.94
CA LYS A 102 -9.43 5.34 -7.27
C LYS A 102 -8.89 4.55 -8.48
N GLY A 103 -7.81 5.01 -9.13
CA GLY A 103 -7.33 4.41 -10.38
C GLY A 103 -6.96 2.93 -10.28
N LEU A 104 -6.33 2.51 -9.17
CA LEU A 104 -6.00 1.11 -8.94
C LEU A 104 -7.20 0.30 -8.40
N LEU A 105 -8.14 0.93 -7.70
CA LEU A 105 -9.38 0.25 -7.33
C LEU A 105 -10.19 -0.14 -8.56
N GLY A 106 -10.21 0.73 -9.58
CA GLY A 106 -10.86 0.43 -10.85
C GLY A 106 -10.32 -0.83 -11.54
N THR A 107 -9.06 -1.19 -11.33
CA THR A 107 -8.48 -2.42 -11.90
C THR A 107 -9.10 -3.70 -11.32
N ALA A 108 -9.59 -3.65 -10.10
CA ALA A 108 -10.32 -4.76 -9.48
C ALA A 108 -11.64 -5.04 -10.20
N ILE A 109 -12.35 -3.98 -10.59
CA ILE A 109 -13.60 -4.11 -11.37
C ILE A 109 -13.32 -4.71 -12.76
N THR A 110 -12.29 -4.20 -13.45
CA THR A 110 -11.90 -4.73 -14.76
C THR A 110 -11.49 -6.20 -14.66
N ALA A 111 -10.66 -6.57 -13.66
CA ALA A 111 -10.24 -7.94 -13.45
C ALA A 111 -11.41 -8.89 -13.16
N TRP A 112 -12.40 -8.42 -12.41
CA TRP A 112 -13.62 -9.18 -12.15
C TRP A 112 -14.45 -9.39 -13.43
N GLN A 113 -14.67 -8.33 -14.23
CA GLN A 113 -15.38 -8.40 -15.51
C GLN A 113 -14.67 -9.36 -16.47
N ASP A 114 -13.37 -9.26 -16.63
CA ASP A 114 -12.56 -10.15 -17.47
C ASP A 114 -12.62 -11.60 -17.00
N SER A 115 -12.67 -11.81 -15.67
CA SER A 115 -12.79 -13.14 -15.07
C SER A 115 -14.15 -13.77 -15.33
N LEU A 116 -15.23 -12.98 -15.30
CA LEU A 116 -16.57 -13.45 -15.68
C LEU A 116 -16.64 -13.79 -17.17
N ALA A 117 -16.08 -12.95 -18.03
CA ALA A 117 -16.07 -13.15 -19.47
C ALA A 117 -15.26 -14.38 -19.90
N SER A 118 -14.25 -14.77 -19.14
CA SER A 118 -13.38 -15.92 -19.41
C SER A 118 -13.78 -17.19 -18.63
N GLU A 119 -14.94 -17.21 -17.99
CA GLU A 119 -15.48 -18.35 -17.23
C GLU A 119 -14.49 -18.92 -16.19
N ARG A 120 -13.72 -18.05 -15.52
CA ARG A 120 -12.77 -18.48 -14.49
C ARG A 120 -13.50 -19.10 -13.30
N ALA A 121 -12.92 -20.13 -12.72
CA ALA A 121 -13.54 -20.94 -11.67
C ALA A 121 -13.87 -20.15 -10.38
N ASN A 122 -13.19 -19.02 -10.11
CA ASN A 122 -13.49 -18.18 -8.95
C ASN A 122 -13.21 -16.69 -9.27
N PRO A 123 -14.21 -16.00 -9.88
CA PRO A 123 -14.07 -14.60 -10.28
C PRO A 123 -14.17 -13.61 -9.11
N GLU A 124 -14.44 -14.07 -7.88
CA GLU A 124 -14.69 -13.17 -6.76
C GLU A 124 -13.51 -12.28 -6.41
N VAL A 125 -13.78 -10.98 -6.32
CA VAL A 125 -12.86 -9.96 -5.86
C VAL A 125 -13.52 -9.19 -4.72
N LEU A 126 -12.91 -9.23 -3.55
CA LEU A 126 -13.41 -8.56 -2.35
C LEU A 126 -12.50 -7.40 -1.96
N VAL A 127 -13.09 -6.28 -1.64
CA VAL A 127 -12.39 -5.11 -1.10
C VAL A 127 -12.41 -5.17 0.42
N VAL A 128 -11.24 -5.12 1.05
CA VAL A 128 -11.12 -5.16 2.50
C VAL A 128 -10.52 -3.84 2.99
N PRO A 129 -11.32 -2.95 3.58
CA PRO A 129 -10.82 -1.76 4.24
C PRO A 129 -9.91 -2.14 5.41
N CYS A 130 -8.78 -1.44 5.55
CA CYS A 130 -7.85 -1.70 6.64
C CYS A 130 -7.49 -0.40 7.35
N THR A 131 -7.26 -0.47 8.64
CA THR A 131 -6.70 0.64 9.40
C THR A 131 -5.48 0.19 10.18
N LEU A 132 -4.46 1.05 10.17
CA LEU A 132 -3.30 0.89 11.02
C LEU A 132 -3.29 2.01 12.06
N SER A 133 -2.94 1.65 13.28
CA SER A 133 -2.78 2.61 14.38
C SER A 133 -1.48 2.33 15.09
N PHE A 134 -0.66 3.34 15.22
CA PHE A 134 0.64 3.30 15.87
C PHE A 134 0.56 4.09 17.18
N ALA A 135 1.11 3.53 18.26
CA ALA A 135 1.31 4.30 19.49
C ALA A 135 2.32 5.44 19.26
N LEU A 136 3.29 5.21 18.37
CA LEU A 136 4.26 6.22 17.93
C LEU A 136 4.58 5.97 16.45
N VAL A 137 4.42 7.00 15.61
CA VAL A 137 4.88 6.98 14.22
C VAL A 137 6.36 7.36 14.20
N LEU A 138 7.22 6.46 13.74
CA LEU A 138 8.68 6.64 13.78
C LEU A 138 9.17 7.79 12.90
N GLU A 139 8.43 8.08 11.84
CA GLU A 139 8.70 9.16 10.89
C GLU A 139 7.97 10.46 11.25
N ALA A 140 7.49 10.61 12.49
CA ALA A 140 6.69 11.78 12.88
C ALA A 140 7.44 13.10 12.66
N GLU A 141 8.73 13.15 12.97
CA GLU A 141 9.56 14.36 12.76
C GLU A 141 9.56 14.77 11.28
N THR A 142 9.90 13.84 10.38
CA THR A 142 9.94 14.11 8.94
C THR A 142 8.56 14.47 8.38
N LEU A 143 7.50 13.79 8.85
CA LEU A 143 6.14 14.09 8.43
C LEU A 143 5.68 15.48 8.89
N ILE A 144 6.11 15.94 10.07
CA ILE A 144 5.85 17.29 10.58
C ILE A 144 6.62 18.32 9.74
N GLU A 145 7.90 18.09 9.46
CA GLU A 145 8.71 18.97 8.61
C GLU A 145 8.11 19.10 7.20
N ASP A 146 7.71 17.99 6.60
CA ASP A 146 7.02 17.96 5.31
C ASP A 146 5.69 18.73 5.33
N ALA A 147 4.92 18.61 6.42
CA ALA A 147 3.67 19.35 6.57
C ALA A 147 3.92 20.86 6.67
N LEU A 148 4.93 21.27 7.45
CA LEU A 148 5.33 22.67 7.59
C LEU A 148 5.87 23.23 6.27
N ALA A 149 6.62 22.45 5.50
CA ALA A 149 7.08 22.82 4.18
C ALA A 149 5.92 23.04 3.20
N ALA A 150 4.94 22.14 3.21
CA ALA A 150 3.75 22.23 2.37
C ALA A 150 2.89 23.47 2.68
N GLU A 151 2.88 23.92 3.94
CA GLU A 151 2.20 25.18 4.37
C GLU A 151 2.99 26.46 4.04
N GLY A 152 4.13 26.35 3.36
CA GLY A 152 4.99 27.48 3.01
C GLY A 152 5.75 28.10 4.19
N LYS A 153 5.76 27.45 5.36
CA LYS A 153 6.45 27.88 6.58
C LYS A 153 7.90 27.42 6.65
N SER A 154 8.30 26.55 5.73
CA SER A 154 9.66 26.05 5.61
C SER A 154 10.13 26.06 4.15
N ARG A 155 11.40 26.41 3.92
CA ARG A 155 12.04 26.40 2.59
C ARG A 155 12.61 25.05 2.18
N TYR A 156 12.29 23.97 2.87
CA TYR A 156 12.90 22.68 2.62
C TYR A 156 12.18 21.91 1.53
N ILE A 157 12.98 21.29 0.67
CA ILE A 157 12.54 20.38 -0.39
C ILE A 157 12.01 19.12 0.29
N ILE A 158 10.81 18.69 -0.10
CA ILE A 158 10.22 17.43 0.33
C ILE A 158 11.18 16.30 -0.09
N SER A 159 11.91 15.75 0.87
CA SER A 159 12.77 14.61 0.65
C SER A 159 11.96 13.33 0.86
N ASP A 160 11.59 12.70 -0.24
CA ASP A 160 10.95 11.36 -0.21
C ASP A 160 11.97 10.24 0.12
N ASP A 161 13.19 10.58 0.51
CA ASP A 161 14.37 9.71 0.46
C ASP A 161 14.86 9.15 1.80
N GLU A 162 13.98 9.02 2.81
CA GLU A 162 14.37 8.45 4.12
C GLU A 162 15.01 7.05 4.03
N PHE A 163 14.73 6.29 2.99
CA PHE A 163 15.27 4.94 2.79
C PHE A 163 16.36 4.84 1.72
N SER A 164 16.79 5.95 1.14
CA SER A 164 17.85 5.94 0.12
C SER A 164 19.23 5.68 0.73
N GLU A 165 19.45 6.07 1.99
CA GLU A 165 20.72 5.89 2.69
C GLU A 165 20.71 4.69 3.64
N ALA A 166 21.73 3.81 3.53
CA ALA A 166 21.84 2.61 4.36
C ALA A 166 21.91 2.94 5.88
N ARG A 167 22.47 4.09 6.25
CA ARG A 167 22.51 4.57 7.64
C ARG A 167 21.12 4.86 8.18
N THR A 168 20.26 5.48 7.39
CA THR A 168 18.89 5.82 7.76
C THR A 168 18.06 4.54 7.93
N VAL A 169 18.21 3.57 7.02
CA VAL A 169 17.58 2.25 7.16
C VAL A 169 18.04 1.53 8.43
N ALA A 170 19.33 1.53 8.73
CA ALA A 170 19.85 0.89 9.94
C ALA A 170 19.38 1.58 11.23
N SER A 171 19.36 2.92 11.27
CA SER A 171 18.84 3.68 12.41
C SER A 171 17.35 3.45 12.61
N PHE A 172 16.58 3.40 11.53
CA PHE A 172 15.16 3.08 11.54
C PHE A 172 14.91 1.67 12.07
N ALA A 173 15.62 0.66 11.55
CA ALA A 173 15.50 -0.72 12.03
C ALA A 173 15.83 -0.83 13.53
N ARG A 174 16.88 -0.12 14.00
CA ARG A 174 17.23 -0.08 15.42
C ARG A 174 16.15 0.58 16.28
N ARG A 175 15.52 1.67 15.79
CA ARG A 175 14.39 2.29 16.48
C ARG A 175 13.21 1.34 16.57
N VAL A 176 12.85 0.66 15.48
CA VAL A 176 11.77 -0.35 15.45
C VAL A 176 12.00 -1.46 16.46
N LEU A 177 13.23 -2.00 16.52
CA LEU A 177 13.57 -3.11 17.41
C LEU A 177 13.59 -2.72 18.90
N ASN A 178 13.85 -1.43 19.20
CA ASN A 178 13.91 -0.92 20.57
C ASN A 178 12.60 -0.28 21.04
N LEU A 179 11.57 -0.23 20.20
CA LEU A 179 10.28 0.38 20.53
C LEU A 179 9.40 -0.64 21.23
N ASP A 180 9.11 -0.37 22.48
CA ASP A 180 8.03 -1.01 23.24
C ASP A 180 6.68 -0.33 22.90
N ALA A 181 6.38 -0.25 21.61
CA ALA A 181 5.21 0.44 21.10
C ALA A 181 4.26 -0.53 20.37
N SER A 182 3.03 -0.57 20.81
CA SER A 182 2.00 -1.38 20.20
C SER A 182 1.54 -0.80 18.86
N THR A 183 1.41 -1.68 17.87
CA THR A 183 0.78 -1.35 16.59
C THR A 183 -0.44 -2.22 16.39
N TYR A 184 -1.54 -1.62 15.97
CA TYR A 184 -2.79 -2.32 15.71
C TYR A 184 -3.09 -2.29 14.22
N VAL A 185 -3.28 -3.47 13.64
CA VAL A 185 -3.78 -3.65 12.27
C VAL A 185 -5.19 -4.19 12.38
N ARG A 186 -6.17 -3.47 11.82
CA ARG A 186 -7.56 -3.89 11.79
C ARG A 186 -8.00 -4.08 10.34
N PHE A 187 -8.52 -5.24 10.05
CA PHE A 187 -9.22 -5.53 8.80
C PHE A 187 -10.71 -5.30 9.03
N GLY A 188 -11.30 -4.46 8.19
CA GLY A 188 -12.73 -4.22 8.19
C GLY A 188 -13.49 -5.38 7.55
N ARG A 189 -14.80 -5.26 7.54
CA ARG A 189 -15.69 -6.22 6.90
C ARG A 189 -15.42 -6.22 5.38
N PRO A 190 -15.27 -7.40 4.74
CA PRO A 190 -15.14 -7.47 3.30
C PRO A 190 -16.35 -6.87 2.59
N LEU A 191 -16.10 -6.18 1.51
CA LEU A 191 -17.10 -5.58 0.64
C LEU A 191 -17.00 -6.21 -0.75
N ASP A 192 -18.14 -6.37 -1.43
CA ASP A 192 -18.12 -6.61 -2.87
C ASP A 192 -17.66 -5.35 -3.63
N LEU A 193 -17.50 -5.45 -4.94
CA LEU A 193 -17.06 -4.34 -5.78
C LEU A 193 -18.10 -3.21 -5.92
N MET A 194 -19.34 -3.44 -5.47
CA MET A 194 -20.42 -2.44 -5.43
C MET A 194 -20.49 -1.75 -4.07
N GLY A 195 -19.70 -2.23 -3.08
CA GLY A 195 -19.63 -1.67 -1.73
C GLY A 195 -20.58 -2.32 -0.74
N ASN A 196 -21.22 -3.42 -1.08
CA ASN A 196 -22.09 -4.15 -0.17
C ASN A 196 -21.25 -5.05 0.75
N PRO A 197 -21.58 -5.12 2.05
CA PRO A 197 -20.93 -6.06 2.96
C PRO A 197 -21.16 -7.51 2.56
N VAL A 198 -20.12 -8.32 2.62
CA VAL A 198 -20.18 -9.76 2.39
C VAL A 198 -20.09 -10.46 3.72
N ASP A 199 -21.20 -11.12 4.15
CA ASP A 199 -21.32 -11.73 5.47
C ASP A 199 -21.05 -13.22 5.48
N ASP A 200 -21.31 -13.89 4.39
CA ASP A 200 -21.12 -15.34 4.24
C ASP A 200 -20.04 -15.59 3.20
N LEU A 201 -18.86 -15.95 3.69
CA LEU A 201 -17.75 -16.45 2.90
C LEU A 201 -17.82 -17.99 2.85
N SER A 202 -18.99 -18.58 2.76
CA SER A 202 -19.14 -20.00 2.44
C SER A 202 -18.61 -20.24 1.03
N LEU A 203 -17.29 -20.39 0.98
CA LEU A 203 -16.52 -20.75 -0.21
C LEU A 203 -16.44 -22.25 -0.31
#